data_bdfd05403723f1cc73e2f9914c098a5b
#
_entry.id   bdfd05403723f1cc73e2f9914c098a5b
#
_cell.length_a   1.000
_cell.length_b   1.000
_cell.length_c   1.000
_cell.angle_alpha   90.00
_cell.angle_beta   90.00
_cell.angle_gamma   90.00
#
_symmetry.space_group_name_H-M   'P 1'
#
loop_
_entity.id
_entity.type
_entity.pdbx_description
1 polymer ?
#
loop_
_entity_poly.entity_id
_entity_poly.type
_entity_poly.pdbx_seq_one_letter_code
_entity_poly.pdbx_strand_id
1 'polypeptide(L)'
;MLFKRIIPCLDVNGGRVVKGVNFIGLRDAGDPVEIAARYNAQGADELTFLDITATSDARDLLLHQIEAVASQVFIPLTVGGGVRTVDDVRRLLNAGADKVSFNSAAVANPQVIADASAKYGAQCIVVAIDAKRRASGEGWEVYTHGGRKATGLDAVQWAVRMAQAGAGEILLTSMDRDGTKIGFDLALTRAVSDAVSVPVIASGGVGNLDHLAAGFLEGHADAGIAASIFHYGEYTVGHAKQYLTGRGIAMRPDLAL
;
A
#
# COMPACT_ATOMS: atom_id res chain seq x y z
N MET A 1 8.82 10.64 18.83
CA MET A 1 9.26 9.57 17.89
C MET A 1 7.99 9.01 17.27
N LEU A 2 7.88 8.96 15.93
CA LEU A 2 6.74 8.35 15.26
C LEU A 2 6.92 6.83 15.26
N PHE A 3 5.87 6.09 15.61
CA PHE A 3 5.87 4.63 15.51
C PHE A 3 5.83 4.19 14.05
N LYS A 4 6.63 3.17 13.72
CA LYS A 4 6.56 2.50 12.41
C LYS A 4 5.36 1.55 12.37
N ARG A 5 4.81 1.33 11.17
CA ARG A 5 3.58 0.57 10.96
C ARG A 5 3.83 -0.66 10.08
N ILE A 6 3.17 -1.77 10.41
CA ILE A 6 3.09 -2.96 9.56
C ILE A 6 1.68 -3.02 8.97
N ILE A 7 1.62 -3.08 7.65
CA ILE A 7 0.38 -3.02 6.88
C ILE A 7 0.27 -4.29 6.01
N PRO A 8 -0.52 -5.29 6.41
CA PRO A 8 -0.87 -6.39 5.51
C PRO A 8 -1.63 -5.88 4.29
N CYS A 9 -1.34 -6.45 3.10
CA CYS A 9 -2.03 -6.11 1.85
C CYS A 9 -2.89 -7.28 1.38
N LEU A 10 -4.12 -6.98 1.02
CA LEU A 10 -5.10 -7.88 0.43
C LEU A 10 -5.25 -7.50 -1.05
N ASP A 11 -4.59 -8.24 -1.96
CA ASP A 11 -4.85 -8.13 -3.38
C ASP A 11 -6.13 -8.92 -3.69
N VAL A 12 -7.18 -8.26 -4.18
CA VAL A 12 -8.49 -8.88 -4.40
C VAL A 12 -8.82 -8.93 -5.88
N ASN A 13 -9.23 -10.09 -6.34
CA ASN A 13 -9.70 -10.33 -7.71
C ASN A 13 -11.01 -11.11 -7.67
N GLY A 14 -12.07 -10.55 -8.29
CA GLY A 14 -13.37 -11.19 -8.33
C GLY A 14 -13.94 -11.59 -6.97
N GLY A 15 -13.63 -10.81 -5.93
CA GLY A 15 -14.14 -11.06 -4.59
C GLY A 15 -13.30 -11.99 -3.70
N ARG A 16 -12.17 -12.46 -4.17
CA ARG A 16 -11.27 -13.34 -3.43
C ARG A 16 -9.91 -12.71 -3.25
N VAL A 17 -9.31 -12.90 -2.09
CA VAL A 17 -7.90 -12.53 -1.90
C VAL A 17 -7.04 -13.45 -2.73
N VAL A 18 -6.15 -12.87 -3.51
CA VAL A 18 -5.25 -13.61 -4.39
C VAL A 18 -3.81 -13.18 -4.16
N LYS A 19 -2.87 -14.05 -4.48
CA LYS A 19 -1.44 -13.73 -4.49
C LYS A 19 -0.76 -14.37 -5.70
N GLY A 20 0.08 -13.58 -6.36
CA GLY A 20 0.90 -14.01 -7.48
C GLY A 20 2.26 -13.31 -7.44
N VAL A 21 3.13 -13.67 -8.38
CA VAL A 21 4.38 -12.96 -8.64
C VAL A 21 4.14 -12.01 -9.82
N ASN A 22 4.39 -10.72 -9.65
CA ASN A 22 4.13 -9.68 -10.67
C ASN A 22 2.70 -9.77 -11.26
N PHE A 23 1.71 -10.06 -10.42
CA PHE A 23 0.29 -10.26 -10.81
C PHE A 23 0.06 -11.42 -11.80
N ILE A 24 1.00 -12.35 -11.94
CA ILE A 24 0.90 -13.55 -12.78
C ILE A 24 0.79 -14.79 -11.89
N GLY A 25 0.03 -15.79 -12.35
CA GLY A 25 -0.13 -17.06 -11.62
C GLY A 25 -0.85 -16.89 -10.29
N LEU A 26 -1.91 -16.07 -10.26
CA LEU A 26 -2.69 -15.77 -9.07
C LEU A 26 -3.22 -17.05 -8.40
N ARG A 27 -2.96 -17.20 -7.10
CA ARG A 27 -3.49 -18.26 -6.26
C ARG A 27 -4.49 -17.67 -5.28
N ASP A 28 -5.62 -18.32 -5.08
CA ASP A 28 -6.60 -17.97 -4.07
C ASP A 28 -5.97 -18.11 -2.67
N ALA A 29 -6.07 -17.06 -1.87
CA ALA A 29 -5.59 -17.02 -0.48
C ALA A 29 -6.74 -17.00 0.53
N GLY A 30 -8.00 -16.87 0.09
CA GLY A 30 -9.17 -16.98 0.95
C GLY A 30 -10.16 -15.82 0.85
N ASP A 31 -11.07 -15.79 1.80
CA ASP A 31 -12.08 -14.74 1.95
C ASP A 31 -11.46 -13.46 2.52
N PRO A 32 -11.70 -12.28 1.93
CA PRO A 32 -11.11 -11.03 2.40
C PRO A 32 -11.55 -10.62 3.81
N VAL A 33 -12.80 -10.93 4.19
CA VAL A 33 -13.34 -10.57 5.52
C VAL A 33 -12.65 -11.40 6.62
N GLU A 34 -12.54 -12.72 6.41
CA GLU A 34 -11.86 -13.62 7.35
C GLU A 34 -10.38 -13.27 7.52
N ILE A 35 -9.71 -12.95 6.41
CA ILE A 35 -8.29 -12.59 6.42
C ILE A 35 -8.09 -11.24 7.10
N ALA A 36 -8.93 -10.24 6.83
CA ALA A 36 -8.88 -8.94 7.48
C ALA A 36 -9.09 -9.04 8.99
N ALA A 37 -10.11 -9.78 9.44
CA ALA A 37 -10.37 -10.03 10.87
C ALA A 37 -9.18 -10.71 11.55
N ARG A 38 -8.54 -11.69 10.88
CA ARG A 38 -7.34 -12.35 11.38
C ARG A 38 -6.17 -11.37 11.56
N TYR A 39 -5.93 -10.46 10.60
CA TYR A 39 -4.86 -9.48 10.72
C TYR A 39 -5.14 -8.43 11.79
N ASN A 40 -6.39 -8.00 11.92
CA ASN A 40 -6.81 -7.13 13.02
C ASN A 40 -6.51 -7.80 14.38
N ALA A 41 -6.88 -9.08 14.55
CA ALA A 41 -6.59 -9.83 15.77
C ALA A 41 -5.09 -10.07 16.02
N GLN A 42 -4.25 -10.07 14.97
CA GLN A 42 -2.79 -10.19 15.07
C GLN A 42 -2.09 -8.86 15.38
N GLY A 43 -2.82 -7.76 15.57
CA GLY A 43 -2.25 -6.45 15.89
C GLY A 43 -1.69 -5.69 14.67
N ALA A 44 -2.22 -5.89 13.46
CA ALA A 44 -1.88 -5.05 12.32
C ALA A 44 -2.19 -3.58 12.62
N ASP A 45 -1.33 -2.67 12.14
CA ASP A 45 -1.51 -1.24 12.39
C ASP A 45 -2.53 -0.62 11.45
N GLU A 46 -2.64 -1.15 10.23
CA GLU A 46 -3.57 -0.78 9.17
C GLU A 46 -3.75 -1.98 8.24
N LEU A 47 -4.74 -1.91 7.36
CA LEU A 47 -4.93 -2.84 6.25
C LEU A 47 -4.96 -2.10 4.92
N THR A 48 -4.41 -2.71 3.87
CA THR A 48 -4.57 -2.24 2.50
C THR A 48 -5.36 -3.27 1.70
N PHE A 49 -6.41 -2.82 1.04
CA PHE A 49 -7.26 -3.60 0.13
C PHE A 49 -7.07 -3.06 -1.29
N LEU A 50 -6.48 -3.85 -2.17
CA LEU A 50 -6.24 -3.48 -3.56
C LEU A 50 -7.13 -4.32 -4.48
N ASP A 51 -8.12 -3.70 -5.09
CA ASP A 51 -8.89 -4.34 -6.15
C ASP A 51 -8.07 -4.36 -7.44
N ILE A 52 -7.66 -5.55 -7.84
CA ILE A 52 -6.94 -5.80 -9.10
C ILE A 52 -7.85 -6.34 -10.20
N THR A 53 -9.17 -6.32 -9.99
CA THR A 53 -10.16 -6.77 -10.96
C THR A 53 -10.21 -5.82 -12.16
N ALA A 54 -10.12 -6.36 -13.37
CA ALA A 54 -9.97 -5.55 -14.58
C ALA A 54 -11.29 -4.96 -15.14
N THR A 55 -12.46 -5.22 -14.53
CA THR A 55 -13.78 -4.92 -15.12
C THR A 55 -14.56 -3.84 -14.37
N SER A 56 -15.35 -3.06 -15.12
CA SER A 56 -16.23 -2.00 -14.59
C SER A 56 -17.40 -2.53 -13.75
N ASP A 57 -17.84 -3.75 -14.01
CA ASP A 57 -19.03 -4.36 -13.38
C ASP A 57 -18.76 -4.86 -11.96
N ALA A 58 -17.48 -4.89 -11.55
CA ALA A 58 -17.06 -5.33 -10.23
C ALA A 58 -17.18 -4.26 -9.12
N ARG A 59 -17.59 -3.01 -9.45
CA ARG A 59 -17.59 -1.91 -8.47
C ARG A 59 -18.59 -2.10 -7.33
N ASP A 60 -19.78 -2.60 -7.61
CA ASP A 60 -20.78 -2.81 -6.56
C ASP A 60 -20.38 -3.97 -5.65
N LEU A 61 -19.78 -5.03 -6.22
CA LEU A 61 -19.19 -6.12 -5.45
C LEU A 61 -18.07 -5.62 -4.54
N LEU A 62 -17.21 -4.72 -5.05
CA LEU A 62 -16.14 -4.10 -4.28
C LEU A 62 -16.68 -3.32 -3.07
N LEU A 63 -17.72 -2.49 -3.26
CA LEU A 63 -18.31 -1.71 -2.17
C LEU A 63 -18.87 -2.62 -1.07
N HIS A 64 -19.63 -3.65 -1.42
CA HIS A 64 -20.14 -4.63 -0.45
C HIS A 64 -19.03 -5.36 0.31
N GLN A 65 -17.91 -5.66 -0.36
CA GLN A 65 -16.77 -6.27 0.31
C GLN A 65 -16.07 -5.32 1.28
N ILE A 66 -15.92 -4.05 0.90
CA ILE A 66 -15.36 -3.02 1.78
C ILE A 66 -16.26 -2.85 3.01
N GLU A 67 -17.58 -2.76 2.85
CA GLU A 67 -18.54 -2.69 3.95
C GLU A 67 -18.41 -3.92 4.88
N ALA A 68 -18.31 -5.11 4.30
CA ALA A 68 -18.15 -6.34 5.07
C ALA A 68 -16.82 -6.37 5.84
N VAL A 69 -15.70 -6.00 5.22
CA VAL A 69 -14.39 -5.91 5.87
C VAL A 69 -14.41 -4.83 6.97
N ALA A 70 -14.89 -3.62 6.67
CA ALA A 70 -14.93 -2.50 7.61
C ALA A 70 -15.79 -2.80 8.84
N SER A 71 -16.80 -3.67 8.72
CA SER A 71 -17.62 -4.11 9.86
C SER A 71 -16.89 -5.04 10.83
N GLN A 72 -15.76 -5.63 10.43
CA GLN A 72 -15.00 -6.64 11.20
C GLN A 72 -13.64 -6.14 11.66
N VAL A 73 -13.15 -5.00 11.18
CA VAL A 73 -11.84 -4.46 11.54
C VAL A 73 -11.97 -3.08 12.19
N PHE A 74 -11.09 -2.82 13.16
CA PHE A 74 -11.07 -1.58 13.94
C PHE A 74 -9.74 -0.83 13.78
N ILE A 75 -9.01 -1.16 12.71
CA ILE A 75 -7.76 -0.51 12.28
C ILE A 75 -8.00 0.17 10.94
N PRO A 76 -7.26 1.24 10.61
CA PRO A 76 -7.49 1.97 9.36
C PRO A 76 -7.44 1.07 8.13
N LEU A 77 -8.42 1.25 7.25
CA LEU A 77 -8.55 0.52 5.99
C LEU A 77 -8.26 1.46 4.81
N THR A 78 -7.18 1.17 4.08
CA THR A 78 -6.86 1.83 2.82
C THR A 78 -7.41 1.02 1.67
N VAL A 79 -8.18 1.64 0.79
CA VAL A 79 -8.73 0.99 -0.41
C VAL A 79 -8.15 1.60 -1.67
N GLY A 80 -7.65 0.76 -2.56
CA GLY A 80 -7.12 1.13 -3.87
C GLY A 80 -7.62 0.20 -4.98
N GLY A 81 -7.30 0.56 -6.21
CA GLY A 81 -7.75 -0.14 -7.40
C GLY A 81 -8.92 0.57 -8.08
N GLY A 82 -8.72 0.97 -9.34
CA GLY A 82 -9.75 1.57 -10.17
C GLY A 82 -10.29 2.95 -9.74
N VAL A 83 -9.72 3.59 -8.74
CA VAL A 83 -10.13 4.93 -8.26
C VAL A 83 -9.72 5.99 -9.28
N ARG A 84 -10.68 6.83 -9.72
CA ARG A 84 -10.46 7.79 -10.80
C ARG A 84 -10.94 9.21 -10.48
N THR A 85 -11.95 9.36 -9.64
CA THR A 85 -12.65 10.62 -9.41
C THR A 85 -12.81 10.92 -7.93
N VAL A 86 -13.10 12.18 -7.61
CA VAL A 86 -13.48 12.62 -6.26
C VAL A 86 -14.77 11.94 -5.77
N ASP A 87 -15.66 11.56 -6.69
CA ASP A 87 -16.89 10.83 -6.34
C ASP A 87 -16.60 9.38 -5.96
N ASP A 88 -15.61 8.73 -6.60
CA ASP A 88 -15.13 7.39 -6.17
C ASP A 88 -14.63 7.44 -4.72
N VAL A 89 -13.89 8.50 -4.33
CA VAL A 89 -13.46 8.69 -2.94
C VAL A 89 -14.64 8.71 -1.98
N ARG A 90 -15.67 9.50 -2.29
CA ARG A 90 -16.87 9.56 -1.47
C ARG A 90 -17.53 8.20 -1.29
N ARG A 91 -17.67 7.44 -2.38
CA ARG A 91 -18.30 6.11 -2.35
C ARG A 91 -17.51 5.13 -1.47
N LEU A 92 -16.18 5.14 -1.58
CA LEU A 92 -15.31 4.26 -0.80
C LEU A 92 -15.27 4.63 0.68
N LEU A 93 -15.19 5.94 1.02
CA LEU A 93 -15.27 6.40 2.40
C LEU A 93 -16.63 6.07 3.03
N ASN A 94 -17.74 6.22 2.28
CA ASN A 94 -19.06 5.84 2.76
C ASN A 94 -19.23 4.33 2.97
N ALA A 95 -18.50 3.50 2.22
CA ALA A 95 -18.45 2.06 2.40
C ALA A 95 -17.57 1.61 3.58
N GLY A 96 -16.88 2.54 4.26
CA GLY A 96 -16.09 2.27 5.46
C GLY A 96 -14.58 2.30 5.26
N ALA A 97 -14.07 2.73 4.08
CA ALA A 97 -12.65 3.00 3.93
C ALA A 97 -12.25 4.24 4.74
N ASP A 98 -11.08 4.23 5.37
CA ASP A 98 -10.48 5.40 6.03
C ASP A 98 -9.59 6.19 5.06
N LYS A 99 -8.97 5.50 4.12
CA LYS A 99 -8.08 6.08 3.12
C LYS A 99 -8.37 5.50 1.74
N VAL A 100 -8.14 6.31 0.72
CA VAL A 100 -8.34 5.94 -0.69
C VAL A 100 -7.05 6.16 -1.46
N SER A 101 -6.65 5.15 -2.24
CA SER A 101 -5.39 5.16 -2.97
C SER A 101 -5.59 5.40 -4.47
N PHE A 102 -4.94 6.43 -4.99
CA PHE A 102 -4.87 6.76 -6.41
C PHE A 102 -3.54 6.29 -7.00
N ASN A 103 -3.57 5.75 -8.20
CA ASN A 103 -2.39 5.39 -8.99
C ASN A 103 -2.49 6.01 -10.40
N SER A 104 -2.89 5.26 -11.41
CA SER A 104 -2.92 5.69 -12.82
C SER A 104 -3.76 6.95 -13.07
N ALA A 105 -4.82 7.15 -12.29
CA ALA A 105 -5.68 8.33 -12.40
C ALA A 105 -4.94 9.61 -11.98
N ALA A 106 -4.08 9.55 -10.96
CA ALA A 106 -3.26 10.69 -10.56
C ALA A 106 -2.27 11.09 -11.67
N VAL A 107 -1.69 10.12 -12.39
CA VAL A 107 -0.81 10.39 -13.53
C VAL A 107 -1.59 11.02 -14.69
N ALA A 108 -2.80 10.53 -14.97
CA ALA A 108 -3.64 11.06 -16.05
C ALA A 108 -4.18 12.47 -15.74
N ASN A 109 -4.54 12.73 -14.49
CA ASN A 109 -5.06 14.02 -14.02
C ASN A 109 -4.58 14.30 -12.59
N PRO A 110 -3.42 14.92 -12.39
CA PRO A 110 -2.89 15.23 -11.05
C PRO A 110 -3.79 16.12 -10.20
N GLN A 111 -4.65 16.93 -10.84
CA GLN A 111 -5.58 17.82 -10.13
C GLN A 111 -6.56 17.04 -9.24
N VAL A 112 -6.87 15.78 -9.57
CA VAL A 112 -7.77 14.95 -8.77
C VAL A 112 -7.28 14.78 -7.32
N ILE A 113 -5.97 14.79 -7.09
CA ILE A 113 -5.38 14.68 -5.74
C ILE A 113 -5.67 15.95 -4.94
N ALA A 114 -5.46 17.13 -5.53
CA ALA A 114 -5.74 18.40 -4.87
C ALA A 114 -7.25 18.55 -4.57
N ASP A 115 -8.11 18.19 -5.52
CA ASP A 115 -9.57 18.28 -5.36
C ASP A 115 -10.07 17.31 -4.27
N ALA A 116 -9.57 16.09 -4.26
CA ALA A 116 -9.91 15.08 -3.25
C ALA A 116 -9.41 15.49 -1.86
N SER A 117 -8.15 15.95 -1.76
CA SER A 117 -7.55 16.41 -0.52
C SER A 117 -8.26 17.64 0.06
N ALA A 118 -8.60 18.61 -0.79
CA ALA A 118 -9.36 19.80 -0.37
C ALA A 118 -10.75 19.46 0.19
N LYS A 119 -11.37 18.40 -0.34
CA LYS A 119 -12.74 18.00 0.04
C LYS A 119 -12.79 17.07 1.25
N TYR A 120 -11.86 16.14 1.38
CA TYR A 120 -11.89 15.06 2.39
C TYR A 120 -10.75 15.13 3.39
N GLY A 121 -9.76 15.98 3.15
CA GLY A 121 -8.53 16.07 3.94
C GLY A 121 -7.41 15.20 3.39
N ALA A 122 -6.18 15.67 3.53
CA ALA A 122 -4.99 14.96 3.06
C ALA A 122 -4.86 13.55 3.66
N GLN A 123 -5.24 13.38 4.93
CA GLN A 123 -5.15 12.12 5.67
C GLN A 123 -5.95 10.96 5.02
N CYS A 124 -6.95 11.27 4.18
CA CYS A 124 -7.73 10.26 3.45
C CYS A 124 -7.13 9.89 2.09
N ILE A 125 -6.10 10.61 1.63
CA ILE A 125 -5.59 10.49 0.26
C ILE A 125 -4.20 9.86 0.26
N VAL A 126 -4.11 8.68 -0.33
CA VAL A 126 -2.84 7.97 -0.59
C VAL A 126 -2.54 8.02 -2.07
N VAL A 127 -1.31 8.30 -2.45
CA VAL A 127 -0.87 8.16 -3.85
C VAL A 127 0.04 6.94 -3.96
N ALA A 128 -0.41 5.95 -4.72
CA ALA A 128 0.38 4.77 -5.06
C ALA A 128 1.27 5.06 -6.27
N ILE A 129 2.54 4.70 -6.15
CA ILE A 129 3.56 4.88 -7.17
C ILE A 129 4.23 3.53 -7.45
N ASP A 130 3.99 2.98 -8.63
CA ASP A 130 4.72 1.82 -9.12
C ASP A 130 5.99 2.34 -9.83
N ALA A 131 7.15 2.06 -9.25
CA ALA A 131 8.42 2.57 -9.74
C ALA A 131 9.32 1.44 -10.23
N LYS A 132 9.99 1.66 -11.33
CA LYS A 132 10.97 0.74 -11.92
C LYS A 132 12.26 1.47 -12.21
N ARG A 133 13.41 0.82 -11.98
CA ARG A 133 14.71 1.38 -12.29
C ARG A 133 14.82 1.65 -13.81
N ARG A 134 15.35 2.81 -14.19
CA ARG A 134 15.54 3.17 -15.59
C ARG A 134 16.59 2.28 -16.23
N ALA A 135 16.45 2.01 -17.53
CA ALA A 135 17.41 1.22 -18.29
C ALA A 135 18.82 1.87 -18.32
N SER A 136 18.90 3.20 -18.20
CA SER A 136 20.17 3.93 -18.05
C SER A 136 20.91 3.60 -16.74
N GLY A 137 20.23 2.97 -15.76
CA GLY A 137 20.74 2.72 -14.41
C GLY A 137 20.62 3.90 -13.46
N GLU A 138 20.21 5.08 -13.92
CA GLU A 138 20.05 6.29 -13.11
C GLU A 138 18.58 6.59 -12.83
N GLY A 139 18.20 6.59 -11.54
CA GLY A 139 16.85 6.91 -11.07
C GLY A 139 15.81 5.85 -11.40
N TRP A 140 14.57 6.20 -11.13
CA TRP A 140 13.39 5.33 -11.31
C TRP A 140 12.31 6.04 -12.08
N GLU A 141 11.56 5.29 -12.85
CA GLU A 141 10.46 5.76 -13.66
C GLU A 141 9.13 5.25 -13.13
N VAL A 142 8.12 6.13 -13.11
CA VAL A 142 6.75 5.78 -12.74
C VAL A 142 6.09 4.97 -13.85
N TYR A 143 5.39 3.90 -13.43
CA TYR A 143 4.57 3.07 -14.30
C TYR A 143 3.10 3.16 -13.90
N THR A 144 2.22 2.87 -14.84
CA THR A 144 0.76 2.85 -14.65
C THR A 144 0.16 1.55 -15.19
N HIS A 145 -1.16 1.37 -14.98
CA HIS A 145 -1.90 0.21 -15.46
C HIS A 145 -1.32 -1.13 -14.96
N GLY A 146 -1.01 -1.20 -13.64
CA GLY A 146 -0.42 -2.39 -13.05
C GLY A 146 0.97 -2.71 -13.63
N GLY A 147 1.80 -1.68 -13.79
CA GLY A 147 3.17 -1.82 -14.27
C GLY A 147 3.35 -2.03 -15.77
N ARG A 148 2.27 -1.93 -16.56
CA ARG A 148 2.30 -2.21 -18.02
C ARG A 148 2.71 -1.03 -18.88
N LYS A 149 2.55 0.22 -18.38
CA LYS A 149 2.79 1.43 -19.18
C LYS A 149 3.78 2.36 -18.49
N ALA A 150 4.95 2.53 -19.10
CA ALA A 150 5.93 3.54 -18.72
C ALA A 150 5.40 4.95 -18.97
N THR A 151 5.71 5.91 -18.10
CA THR A 151 5.18 7.28 -18.18
C THR A 151 6.22 8.33 -18.55
N GLY A 152 7.52 8.01 -18.45
CA GLY A 152 8.62 8.97 -18.56
C GLY A 152 8.85 9.80 -17.29
N LEU A 153 7.93 9.78 -16.32
CA LEU A 153 8.04 10.56 -15.09
C LEU A 153 9.09 9.98 -14.14
N ASP A 154 9.90 10.86 -13.54
CA ASP A 154 10.81 10.50 -12.47
C ASP A 154 10.02 10.21 -11.18
N ALA A 155 10.29 9.08 -10.52
CA ALA A 155 9.50 8.63 -9.38
C ALA A 155 9.66 9.53 -8.14
N VAL A 156 10.87 10.06 -7.89
CA VAL A 156 11.12 10.96 -6.76
C VAL A 156 10.43 12.31 -6.99
N GLN A 157 10.59 12.90 -8.17
CA GLN A 157 9.93 14.15 -8.50
C GLN A 157 8.41 14.02 -8.52
N TRP A 158 7.89 12.86 -8.95
CA TRP A 158 6.47 12.58 -8.93
C TRP A 158 5.94 12.48 -7.50
N ALA A 159 6.64 11.81 -6.60
CA ALA A 159 6.27 11.74 -5.19
C ALA A 159 6.22 13.14 -4.54
N VAL A 160 7.23 13.97 -4.78
CA VAL A 160 7.26 15.36 -4.31
C VAL A 160 6.05 16.15 -4.84
N ARG A 161 5.76 16.03 -6.13
CA ARG A 161 4.60 16.70 -6.75
C ARG A 161 3.28 16.26 -6.14
N MET A 162 3.12 14.96 -5.85
CA MET A 162 1.89 14.43 -5.25
C MET A 162 1.73 14.86 -3.79
N ALA A 163 2.81 14.88 -3.01
CA ALA A 163 2.80 15.43 -1.66
C ALA A 163 2.40 16.92 -1.65
N GLN A 164 2.95 17.71 -2.56
CA GLN A 164 2.58 19.13 -2.73
C GLN A 164 1.13 19.31 -3.21
N ALA A 165 0.60 18.38 -3.98
CA ALA A 165 -0.80 18.38 -4.42
C ALA A 165 -1.79 18.00 -3.29
N GLY A 166 -1.29 17.55 -2.13
CA GLY A 166 -2.12 17.23 -0.97
C GLY A 166 -2.30 15.74 -0.69
N ALA A 167 -1.47 14.86 -1.26
CA ALA A 167 -1.40 13.49 -0.80
C ALA A 167 -0.96 13.44 0.67
N GLY A 168 -1.66 12.69 1.50
CA GLY A 168 -1.32 12.49 2.90
C GLY A 168 -0.29 11.40 3.12
N GLU A 169 -0.16 10.44 2.19
CA GLU A 169 0.81 9.36 2.20
C GLU A 169 1.22 8.95 0.79
N ILE A 170 2.42 8.42 0.65
CA ILE A 170 2.92 7.79 -0.57
C ILE A 170 3.06 6.28 -0.35
N LEU A 171 2.35 5.47 -1.14
CA LEU A 171 2.52 4.02 -1.22
C LEU A 171 3.48 3.71 -2.37
N LEU A 172 4.73 3.37 -2.06
CA LEU A 172 5.79 3.21 -3.02
C LEU A 172 6.10 1.74 -3.28
N THR A 173 5.77 1.24 -4.46
CA THR A 173 6.05 -0.14 -4.88
C THR A 173 7.24 -0.18 -5.83
N SER A 174 8.29 -0.93 -5.46
CA SER A 174 9.35 -1.27 -6.40
C SER A 174 8.92 -2.45 -7.27
N MET A 175 8.75 -2.20 -8.56
CA MET A 175 8.44 -3.26 -9.53
C MET A 175 9.58 -4.23 -9.73
N ASP A 176 10.82 -3.79 -9.50
CA ASP A 176 12.02 -4.62 -9.60
C ASP A 176 12.12 -5.63 -8.44
N ARG A 177 11.42 -5.35 -7.34
CA ARG A 177 11.44 -6.16 -6.11
C ARG A 177 10.15 -6.93 -5.87
N ASP A 178 9.02 -6.46 -6.40
CA ASP A 178 7.72 -7.07 -6.11
C ASP A 178 7.67 -8.56 -6.47
N GLY A 179 7.22 -9.37 -5.50
CA GLY A 179 7.15 -10.84 -5.61
C GLY A 179 8.48 -11.58 -5.51
N THR A 180 9.65 -10.91 -5.44
CA THR A 180 10.97 -11.54 -5.48
C THR A 180 11.43 -12.10 -4.13
N LYS A 181 10.89 -11.63 -3.01
CA LYS A 181 11.31 -11.97 -1.63
C LYS A 181 12.77 -11.63 -1.29
N ILE A 182 13.43 -10.72 -2.03
CA ILE A 182 14.85 -10.35 -1.81
C ILE A 182 15.03 -9.02 -1.05
N GLY A 183 13.95 -8.47 -0.49
CA GLY A 183 13.91 -7.24 0.27
C GLY A 183 13.42 -6.04 -0.54
N PHE A 184 13.08 -4.96 0.17
CA PHE A 184 12.70 -3.68 -0.43
C PHE A 184 13.82 -3.11 -1.32
N ASP A 185 13.47 -2.27 -2.30
CA ASP A 185 14.43 -1.39 -2.96
C ASP A 185 14.77 -0.23 -2.01
N LEU A 186 15.79 -0.46 -1.17
CA LEU A 186 16.19 0.50 -0.13
C LEU A 186 16.63 1.84 -0.72
N ALA A 187 17.31 1.83 -1.88
CA ALA A 187 17.77 3.04 -2.54
C ALA A 187 16.59 3.88 -3.05
N LEU A 188 15.59 3.25 -3.68
CA LEU A 188 14.36 3.89 -4.11
C LEU A 188 13.57 4.43 -2.90
N THR A 189 13.34 3.59 -1.90
CA THR A 189 12.57 3.94 -0.71
C THR A 189 13.18 5.13 -0.01
N ARG A 190 14.49 5.12 0.21
CA ARG A 190 15.23 6.21 0.84
C ARG A 190 15.16 7.49 0.02
N ALA A 191 15.39 7.40 -1.31
CA ALA A 191 15.36 8.58 -2.18
C ALA A 191 14.01 9.30 -2.14
N VAL A 192 12.90 8.55 -2.05
CA VAL A 192 11.56 9.14 -1.92
C VAL A 192 11.31 9.62 -0.51
N SER A 193 11.61 8.82 0.52
CA SER A 193 11.38 9.18 1.94
C SER A 193 12.12 10.45 2.36
N ASP A 194 13.36 10.63 1.87
CA ASP A 194 14.16 11.82 2.18
C ASP A 194 13.69 13.06 1.37
N ALA A 195 12.91 12.89 0.29
CA ALA A 195 12.46 13.97 -0.58
C ALA A 195 11.07 14.53 -0.24
N VAL A 196 10.25 13.77 0.51
CA VAL A 196 8.88 14.19 0.85
C VAL A 196 8.70 14.41 2.35
N SER A 197 7.71 15.22 2.73
CA SER A 197 7.37 15.49 4.13
C SER A 197 6.18 14.64 4.64
N VAL A 198 5.61 13.82 3.78
CA VAL A 198 4.50 12.92 4.12
C VAL A 198 5.03 11.49 4.34
N PRO A 199 4.36 10.65 5.13
CA PRO A 199 4.76 9.28 5.35
C PRO A 199 4.91 8.49 4.05
N VAL A 200 5.95 7.64 3.99
CA VAL A 200 6.20 6.73 2.87
C VAL A 200 5.99 5.29 3.33
N ILE A 201 5.16 4.57 2.62
CA ILE A 201 4.86 3.16 2.81
C ILE A 201 5.67 2.37 1.79
N ALA A 202 6.66 1.60 2.23
CA ALA A 202 7.46 0.76 1.36
C ALA A 202 6.70 -0.52 0.97
N SER A 203 6.74 -0.86 -0.31
CA SER A 203 6.07 -2.03 -0.89
C SER A 203 6.95 -2.75 -1.91
N GLY A 204 6.81 -4.08 -1.98
CA GLY A 204 7.50 -4.95 -2.93
C GLY A 204 8.80 -5.56 -2.39
N GLY A 205 8.87 -6.89 -2.37
CA GLY A 205 10.10 -7.65 -2.10
C GLY A 205 10.27 -8.24 -0.71
N VAL A 206 9.36 -8.01 0.23
CA VAL A 206 9.49 -8.56 1.59
C VAL A 206 9.44 -10.10 1.57
N GLY A 207 10.50 -10.73 2.08
CA GLY A 207 10.59 -12.19 2.19
C GLY A 207 10.89 -12.69 3.62
N ASN A 208 11.31 -11.79 4.52
CA ASN A 208 11.56 -12.08 5.93
C ASN A 208 11.51 -10.81 6.78
N LEU A 209 11.70 -10.94 8.10
CA LEU A 209 11.60 -9.83 9.04
C LEU A 209 12.80 -8.86 8.98
N ASP A 210 13.99 -9.32 8.56
CA ASP A 210 15.14 -8.44 8.33
C ASP A 210 14.88 -7.45 7.19
N HIS A 211 14.13 -7.86 6.17
CA HIS A 211 13.73 -6.97 5.09
C HIS A 211 12.85 -5.81 5.57
N LEU A 212 11.95 -6.08 6.53
CA LEU A 212 11.15 -5.02 7.16
C LEU A 212 12.05 -4.07 7.96
N ALA A 213 12.98 -4.62 8.77
CA ALA A 213 13.91 -3.82 9.55
C ALA A 213 14.77 -2.91 8.65
N ALA A 214 15.33 -3.44 7.55
CA ALA A 214 16.10 -2.67 6.59
C ALA A 214 15.26 -1.55 5.94
N GLY A 215 14.01 -1.81 5.59
CA GLY A 215 13.08 -0.80 5.06
C GLY A 215 12.91 0.40 5.99
N PHE A 216 12.86 0.17 7.30
CA PHE A 216 12.73 1.24 8.29
C PHE A 216 14.05 1.94 8.61
N LEU A 217 15.15 1.19 8.78
CA LEU A 217 16.43 1.71 9.24
C LEU A 217 17.26 2.32 8.10
N GLU A 218 17.25 1.71 6.93
CA GLU A 218 18.05 2.10 5.78
C GLU A 218 17.23 2.79 4.70
N GLY A 219 16.00 2.31 4.47
CA GLY A 219 15.06 2.89 3.52
C GLY A 219 14.31 4.12 4.04
N HIS A 220 14.37 4.40 5.35
CA HIS A 220 13.67 5.50 6.04
C HIS A 220 12.13 5.45 5.88
N ALA A 221 11.56 4.29 5.52
CA ALA A 221 10.12 4.14 5.42
C ALA A 221 9.40 4.37 6.76
N ASP A 222 8.17 4.86 6.71
CA ASP A 222 7.29 5.05 7.88
C ASP A 222 6.37 3.87 8.10
N ALA A 223 6.13 3.10 7.04
CA ALA A 223 5.39 1.85 7.09
C ALA A 223 5.96 0.84 6.09
N GLY A 224 5.73 -0.44 6.37
CA GLY A 224 6.06 -1.53 5.46
C GLY A 224 4.81 -2.34 5.11
N ILE A 225 4.54 -2.48 3.81
CA ILE A 225 3.53 -3.41 3.31
C ILE A 225 4.17 -4.79 3.09
N ALA A 226 3.48 -5.83 3.57
CA ALA A 226 3.81 -7.21 3.27
C ALA A 226 2.54 -8.04 3.06
N ALA A 227 2.62 -9.02 2.19
CA ALA A 227 1.51 -9.90 1.86
C ALA A 227 1.89 -11.37 2.06
N SER A 228 2.76 -11.92 1.23
CA SER A 228 3.05 -13.37 1.17
C SER A 228 3.51 -13.96 2.50
N ILE A 229 4.41 -13.29 3.22
CA ILE A 229 4.94 -13.79 4.52
C ILE A 229 3.85 -13.92 5.59
N PHE A 230 2.79 -13.13 5.49
CA PHE A 230 1.63 -13.17 6.40
C PHE A 230 0.53 -14.09 5.87
N HIS A 231 0.22 -14.05 4.57
CA HIS A 231 -0.82 -14.90 3.99
C HIS A 231 -0.53 -16.39 4.12
N TYR A 232 0.74 -16.78 3.91
CA TYR A 232 1.16 -18.18 4.02
C TYR A 232 1.55 -18.59 5.45
N GLY A 233 1.39 -17.69 6.44
CA GLY A 233 1.66 -17.99 7.83
C GLY A 233 3.14 -18.22 8.17
N GLU A 234 4.06 -17.72 7.31
CA GLU A 234 5.49 -17.77 7.61
C GLU A 234 5.80 -16.97 8.88
N TYR A 235 5.08 -15.84 9.07
CA TYR A 235 5.11 -15.01 10.26
C TYR A 235 3.72 -14.50 10.60
N THR A 236 3.48 -14.15 11.87
CA THR A 236 2.33 -13.32 12.29
C THR A 236 2.75 -11.86 12.37
N VAL A 237 1.78 -10.94 12.31
CA VAL A 237 2.06 -9.50 12.46
C VAL A 237 2.65 -9.22 13.85
N GLY A 238 2.08 -9.81 14.91
CA GLY A 238 2.60 -9.65 16.26
C GLY A 238 4.05 -10.12 16.40
N HIS A 239 4.42 -11.27 15.79
CA HIS A 239 5.81 -11.73 15.76
C HIS A 239 6.73 -10.72 15.04
N ALA A 240 6.27 -10.17 13.91
CA ALA A 240 7.04 -9.16 13.18
C ALA A 240 7.27 -7.89 14.04
N LYS A 241 6.24 -7.40 14.74
CA LYS A 241 6.37 -6.24 15.64
C LYS A 241 7.33 -6.50 16.80
N GLN A 242 7.25 -7.68 17.43
CA GLN A 242 8.18 -8.07 18.49
C GLN A 242 9.63 -8.11 18.00
N TYR A 243 9.86 -8.72 16.83
CA TYR A 243 11.19 -8.77 16.22
C TYR A 243 11.75 -7.37 15.95
N LEU A 244 10.96 -6.49 15.34
CA LEU A 244 11.36 -5.13 15.01
C LEU A 244 11.61 -4.28 16.27
N THR A 245 10.81 -4.45 17.31
CA THR A 245 11.04 -3.81 18.62
C THR A 245 12.37 -4.25 19.23
N GLY A 246 12.69 -5.56 19.14
CA GLY A 246 13.97 -6.10 19.56
C GLY A 246 15.19 -5.55 18.79
N ARG A 247 14.95 -5.02 17.57
CA ARG A 247 15.95 -4.32 16.74
C ARG A 247 16.02 -2.81 17.03
N GLY A 248 15.31 -2.32 18.05
CA GLY A 248 15.28 -0.91 18.44
C GLY A 248 14.37 -0.02 17.58
N ILE A 249 13.52 -0.64 16.75
CA ILE A 249 12.54 0.10 15.93
C ILE A 249 11.29 0.32 16.78
N ALA A 250 10.88 1.58 16.93
CA ALA A 250 9.67 1.93 17.66
C ALA A 250 8.42 1.48 16.88
N MET A 251 7.81 0.38 17.31
CA MET A 251 6.57 -0.14 16.75
C MET A 251 5.38 0.33 17.59
N ARG A 252 4.21 0.52 16.94
CA ARG A 252 2.97 0.78 17.66
C ARG A 252 2.69 -0.41 18.58
N PRO A 253 2.49 -0.19 19.89
CA PRO A 253 2.16 -1.30 20.80
C PRO A 253 0.81 -1.92 20.43
N ASP A 254 0.69 -3.23 20.62
CA ASP A 254 -0.61 -3.89 20.49
C ASP A 254 -1.51 -3.34 21.58
N LEU A 255 -2.61 -2.73 21.20
CA LEU A 255 -3.65 -2.41 22.16
C LEU A 255 -4.29 -3.74 22.53
N ALA A 256 -3.98 -4.25 23.73
CA ALA A 256 -4.75 -5.34 24.31
C ALA A 256 -6.21 -4.83 24.43
N LEU A 257 -7.08 -5.36 23.60
CA LEU A 257 -8.52 -5.16 23.71
C LEU A 257 -9.06 -6.10 24.80
#